data_87e22b14493fbf86c485c281478a5689
#
_entry.id   87e22b14493fbf86c485c281478a5689
#
_cell.length_a   1.000
_cell.length_b   1.000
_cell.length_c   1.000
_cell.angle_alpha   90.00
_cell.angle_beta   90.00
_cell.angle_gamma   90.00
#
_symmetry.space_group_name_H-M   'P 1'
#
loop_
_entity.id
_entity.type
_entity.pdbx_description
1 polymer ?
#
loop_
_entity_poly.entity_id
_entity_poly.type
_entity_poly.pdbx_seq_one_letter_code
_entity_poly.pdbx_strand_id
1 'polypeptide(L)'
;MKLENALKKVRNRAKILNRGVDIEQNDYHNNGNVKVWIQFEGSNQLLSFWTNRDGSISAPRVKRAGDESDPHTDYFPGCFYDNITQALNSLAPLPPKYPVGSLVRFKDNKRNNRWKLAGKVALVIQAEAGGNYKLQYEGVDERYNPFYAQRDIELVS
;
A
#
# COMPACT_ATOMS: atom_id res chain seq x y z
N MET A 1 -0.57 0.81 -17.58
CA MET A 1 0.78 1.18 -17.13
C MET A 1 1.78 0.31 -17.85
N LYS A 2 2.88 0.85 -18.26
CA LYS A 2 3.99 0.12 -18.88
C LYS A 2 4.86 -0.58 -17.82
N LEU A 3 5.49 -1.68 -18.20
CA LEU A 3 6.34 -2.48 -17.31
C LEU A 3 7.43 -1.64 -16.62
N GLU A 4 8.14 -0.79 -17.37
CA GLU A 4 9.18 0.09 -16.80
C GLU A 4 8.68 0.94 -15.64
N ASN A 5 7.49 1.53 -15.80
CA ASN A 5 6.89 2.38 -14.76
C ASN A 5 6.48 1.56 -13.54
N ALA A 6 5.98 0.34 -13.74
CA ALA A 6 5.65 -0.57 -12.66
C ALA A 6 6.91 -0.96 -11.86
N LEU A 7 7.98 -1.38 -12.55
CA LEU A 7 9.24 -1.73 -11.90
C LEU A 7 9.90 -0.54 -11.19
N LYS A 8 9.80 0.66 -11.76
CA LYS A 8 10.28 1.89 -11.11
C LYS A 8 9.54 2.13 -9.79
N LYS A 9 8.21 1.96 -9.76
CA LYS A 9 7.43 2.10 -8.52
C LYS A 9 7.84 1.06 -7.45
N VAL A 10 8.07 -0.17 -7.87
CA VAL A 10 8.54 -1.25 -6.97
C VAL A 10 9.90 -0.91 -6.36
N ARG A 11 10.87 -0.53 -7.19
CA ARG A 11 12.22 -0.16 -6.73
C ARG A 11 12.20 1.07 -5.83
N ASN A 12 11.39 2.07 -6.13
CA ASN A 12 11.22 3.24 -5.28
C ASN A 12 10.63 2.86 -3.92
N ARG A 13 9.65 1.96 -3.88
CA ARG A 13 9.08 1.46 -2.62
C ARG A 13 10.13 0.73 -1.79
N ALA A 14 10.92 -0.14 -2.39
CA ALA A 14 12.01 -0.84 -1.73
C ALA A 14 13.03 0.15 -1.14
N LYS A 15 13.39 1.19 -1.89
CA LYS A 15 14.30 2.25 -1.43
C LYS A 15 13.75 3.01 -0.22
N ILE A 16 12.47 3.43 -0.27
CA ILE A 16 11.83 4.15 0.84
C ILE A 16 11.79 3.29 2.11
N LEU A 17 11.52 2.00 1.97
CA LEU A 17 11.46 1.05 3.08
C LEU A 17 12.83 0.56 3.52
N ASN A 18 13.90 0.91 2.83
CA ASN A 18 15.25 0.37 3.03
C ASN A 18 15.26 -1.16 3.07
N ARG A 19 14.60 -1.78 2.09
CA ARG A 19 14.47 -3.23 1.94
C ARG A 19 14.97 -3.67 0.57
N GLY A 20 15.60 -4.84 0.52
CA GLY A 20 15.89 -5.50 -0.74
C GLY A 20 14.63 -5.92 -1.47
N VAL A 21 14.70 -6.04 -2.77
CA VAL A 21 13.62 -6.56 -3.60
C VAL A 21 14.19 -7.46 -4.70
N ASP A 22 13.65 -8.66 -4.82
CA ASP A 22 13.93 -9.58 -5.91
C ASP A 22 12.87 -9.43 -6.98
N ILE A 23 13.32 -9.28 -8.23
CA ILE A 23 12.45 -9.16 -9.40
C ILE A 23 12.88 -10.21 -10.41
N GLU A 24 11.98 -11.13 -10.71
CA GLU A 24 12.17 -12.19 -11.69
C GLU A 24 11.23 -12.01 -12.87
N GLN A 25 11.72 -12.21 -14.09
CA GLN A 25 10.96 -12.08 -15.32
C GLN A 25 11.14 -13.37 -16.15
N ASN A 26 10.03 -14.02 -16.48
CA ASN A 26 10.05 -15.26 -17.26
C ASN A 26 9.11 -15.19 -18.46
N ASP A 27 9.63 -15.48 -19.63
CA ASP A 27 8.86 -15.69 -20.85
C ASP A 27 8.69 -17.20 -21.09
N TYR A 28 7.64 -17.77 -20.48
CA TYR A 28 7.40 -19.22 -20.53
C TYR A 28 7.02 -19.75 -21.91
N HIS A 29 6.55 -18.89 -22.80
CA HIS A 29 5.97 -19.30 -24.07
C HIS A 29 6.73 -18.75 -25.29
N ASN A 30 7.80 -18.02 -25.09
CA ASN A 30 8.55 -17.32 -26.15
C ASN A 30 7.67 -16.47 -27.08
N ASN A 31 6.56 -15.93 -26.54
CA ASN A 31 5.57 -15.17 -27.30
C ASN A 31 5.53 -13.67 -26.93
N GLY A 32 6.49 -13.22 -26.12
CA GLY A 32 6.58 -11.84 -25.67
C GLY A 32 5.68 -11.48 -24.47
N ASN A 33 4.93 -12.44 -23.94
CA ASN A 33 4.19 -12.26 -22.69
C ASN A 33 5.06 -12.74 -21.53
N VAL A 34 5.54 -11.80 -20.73
CA VAL A 34 6.46 -12.08 -19.64
C VAL A 34 5.70 -12.08 -18.32
N LYS A 35 5.89 -13.15 -17.52
CA LYS A 35 5.43 -13.18 -16.13
C LYS A 35 6.49 -12.50 -15.26
N VAL A 36 6.05 -11.57 -14.44
CA VAL A 36 6.92 -10.86 -13.50
C VAL A 36 6.53 -11.25 -12.07
N TRP A 37 7.56 -11.58 -11.28
CA TRP A 37 7.46 -11.95 -9.87
C TRP A 37 8.28 -10.99 -9.06
N ILE A 38 7.72 -10.53 -7.94
CA ILE A 38 8.38 -9.53 -7.08
C ILE A 38 8.22 -9.96 -5.64
N GLN A 39 9.34 -10.05 -4.94
CA GLN A 39 9.38 -10.37 -3.52
C GLN A 39 10.25 -9.35 -2.78
N PHE A 40 9.69 -8.74 -1.74
CA PHE A 40 10.46 -7.88 -0.84
C PHE A 40 11.17 -8.72 0.21
N GLU A 41 12.39 -8.34 0.54
CA GLU A 41 13.16 -8.94 1.61
C GLU A 41 12.37 -8.97 2.92
N GLY A 42 12.35 -10.11 3.59
CA GLY A 42 11.59 -10.31 4.83
C GLY A 42 10.08 -10.46 4.67
N SER A 43 9.56 -10.43 3.43
CA SER A 43 8.16 -10.72 3.13
C SER A 43 8.00 -12.15 2.63
N ASN A 44 6.98 -12.83 3.11
CA ASN A 44 6.54 -14.12 2.59
C ASN A 44 5.41 -13.98 1.56
N GLN A 45 5.06 -12.76 1.16
CA GLN A 45 4.09 -12.47 0.12
C GLN A 45 4.80 -12.23 -1.22
N LEU A 46 4.15 -12.66 -2.29
CA LEU A 46 4.66 -12.57 -3.65
C LEU A 46 3.70 -11.75 -4.51
N LEU A 47 4.21 -10.69 -5.12
CA LEU A 47 3.49 -9.89 -6.10
C LEU A 47 3.78 -10.41 -7.50
N SER A 48 2.77 -10.56 -8.32
CA SER A 48 2.95 -10.98 -9.72
C SER A 48 1.99 -10.29 -10.67
N PHE A 49 2.41 -10.18 -11.92
CA PHE A 49 1.59 -9.73 -13.04
C PHE A 49 2.18 -10.22 -14.36
N TRP A 50 1.38 -10.15 -15.42
CA TRP A 50 1.82 -10.42 -16.79
C TRP A 50 2.09 -9.13 -17.54
N THR A 51 3.02 -9.17 -18.47
CA THR A 51 3.13 -8.13 -19.50
C THR A 51 2.32 -8.55 -20.72
N ASN A 52 1.64 -7.61 -21.31
CA ASN A 52 0.95 -7.76 -22.58
C ASN A 52 1.91 -7.46 -23.74
N ARG A 53 1.55 -7.85 -24.95
CA ARG A 53 2.37 -7.58 -26.16
C ARG A 53 2.65 -6.10 -26.40
N ASP A 54 1.76 -5.22 -25.97
CA ASP A 54 1.95 -3.76 -26.06
C ASP A 54 2.86 -3.18 -24.95
N GLY A 55 3.41 -4.04 -24.08
CA GLY A 55 4.26 -3.65 -22.96
C GLY A 55 3.51 -3.14 -21.73
N SER A 56 2.17 -3.16 -21.74
CA SER A 56 1.38 -2.87 -20.55
C SER A 56 1.37 -4.06 -19.59
N ILE A 57 1.05 -3.82 -18.32
CA ILE A 57 0.91 -4.87 -17.32
C ILE A 57 -0.55 -5.24 -17.09
N SER A 58 -0.80 -6.51 -16.77
CA SER A 58 -2.09 -6.99 -16.29
C SER A 58 -2.37 -6.50 -14.85
N ALA A 59 -3.58 -6.74 -14.35
CA ALA A 59 -3.91 -6.50 -12.95
C ALA A 59 -2.92 -7.24 -12.03
N PRO A 60 -2.24 -6.55 -11.10
CA PRO A 60 -1.31 -7.17 -10.20
C PRO A 60 -2.02 -8.05 -9.18
N ARG A 61 -1.37 -9.14 -8.80
CA ARG A 61 -1.88 -10.14 -7.87
C ARG A 61 -0.89 -10.34 -6.74
N VAL A 62 -1.38 -10.37 -5.52
CA VAL A 62 -0.58 -10.69 -4.34
C VAL A 62 -1.03 -12.06 -3.80
N LYS A 63 -0.09 -13.00 -3.70
CA LYS A 63 -0.31 -14.28 -3.02
C LYS A 63 -0.06 -14.12 -1.54
N ARG A 64 -0.89 -14.78 -0.73
CA ARG A 64 -0.74 -14.75 0.73
C ARG A 64 0.38 -15.70 1.18
N ALA A 65 0.96 -15.36 2.33
CA ALA A 65 1.83 -16.23 3.09
C ALA A 65 1.14 -17.56 3.44
N GLY A 66 1.86 -18.67 3.32
CA GLY A 66 1.38 -19.99 3.72
C GLY A 66 0.79 -20.82 2.59
N ASP A 67 0.67 -20.28 1.38
CA ASP A 67 0.42 -21.10 0.19
C ASP A 67 1.73 -21.82 -0.18
N GLU A 68 1.94 -22.99 0.45
CA GLU A 68 3.14 -23.84 0.26
C GLU A 68 3.27 -24.43 -1.14
N SER A 69 2.32 -24.18 -2.00
CA SER A 69 2.36 -24.61 -3.37
C SER A 69 3.31 -23.72 -4.17
N ASP A 70 3.88 -24.33 -5.20
CA ASP A 70 4.75 -23.70 -6.17
C ASP A 70 4.37 -22.22 -6.39
N PRO A 71 5.23 -21.25 -6.01
CA PRO A 71 4.95 -19.85 -6.18
C PRO A 71 4.68 -19.47 -7.64
N HIS A 72 5.08 -20.32 -8.58
CA HIS A 72 4.92 -20.13 -10.01
C HIS A 72 3.58 -20.61 -10.56
N THR A 73 2.73 -21.26 -9.75
CA THR A 73 1.39 -21.64 -10.22
C THR A 73 0.37 -20.54 -9.97
N ASP A 74 -0.39 -20.20 -11.01
CA ASP A 74 -1.54 -19.30 -10.91
C ASP A 74 -2.76 -19.96 -10.22
N TYR A 75 -2.60 -21.16 -9.72
CA TYR A 75 -3.67 -22.04 -9.25
C TYR A 75 -4.25 -21.63 -7.87
N PHE A 76 -3.59 -20.76 -7.13
CA PHE A 76 -4.04 -20.38 -5.79
C PHE A 76 -4.64 -18.99 -5.72
N PRO A 77 -5.68 -18.81 -4.88
CA PRO A 77 -6.35 -17.54 -4.76
C PRO A 77 -5.41 -16.48 -4.17
N GLY A 78 -4.97 -15.57 -5.00
CA GLY A 78 -4.38 -14.31 -4.59
C GLY A 78 -5.41 -13.20 -4.64
N CYS A 79 -5.14 -12.09 -3.98
CA CYS A 79 -5.92 -10.89 -4.14
C CYS A 79 -5.45 -10.14 -5.39
N PHE A 80 -6.37 -9.83 -6.30
CA PHE A 80 -6.12 -8.94 -7.41
C PHE A 80 -6.31 -7.48 -6.97
N TYR A 81 -5.50 -6.60 -7.52
CA TYR A 81 -5.56 -5.16 -7.30
C TYR A 81 -5.74 -4.44 -8.62
N ASP A 82 -6.36 -3.26 -8.60
CA ASP A 82 -6.62 -2.47 -9.81
C ASP A 82 -5.32 -1.94 -10.42
N ASN A 83 -4.32 -1.68 -9.60
CA ASN A 83 -3.03 -1.14 -10.05
C ASN A 83 -1.89 -1.53 -9.11
N ILE A 84 -0.66 -1.28 -9.59
CA ILE A 84 0.56 -1.62 -8.85
C ILE A 84 0.70 -0.87 -7.52
N THR A 85 0.21 0.37 -7.44
CA THR A 85 0.27 1.17 -6.22
C THR A 85 -0.58 0.56 -5.11
N GLN A 86 -1.79 0.11 -5.42
CA GLN A 86 -2.65 -0.57 -4.46
C GLN A 86 -2.04 -1.90 -4.00
N ALA A 87 -1.48 -2.68 -4.92
CA ALA A 87 -0.78 -3.92 -4.58
C ALA A 87 0.41 -3.66 -3.65
N LEU A 88 1.22 -2.64 -3.92
CA LEU A 88 2.35 -2.25 -3.07
C LEU A 88 1.89 -1.75 -1.70
N ASN A 89 0.78 -1.04 -1.60
CA ASN A 89 0.23 -0.60 -0.32
C ASN A 89 -0.22 -1.78 0.56
N SER A 90 -0.65 -2.87 -0.05
CA SER A 90 -0.98 -4.11 0.67
C SER A 90 0.26 -4.91 1.05
N LEU A 91 1.17 -5.10 0.11
CA LEU A 91 2.35 -5.97 0.26
C LEU A 91 3.47 -5.33 1.09
N ALA A 92 3.74 -4.06 0.84
CA ALA A 92 4.84 -3.30 1.39
C ALA A 92 4.38 -1.88 1.76
N PRO A 93 3.50 -1.75 2.77
CA PRO A 93 2.91 -0.47 3.13
C PRO A 93 3.97 0.51 3.59
N LEU A 94 3.77 1.79 3.27
CA LEU A 94 4.63 2.85 3.77
C LEU A 94 4.45 3.00 5.28
N PRO A 95 5.51 3.36 6.03
CA PRO A 95 5.38 3.68 7.44
C PRO A 95 4.47 4.89 7.60
N PRO A 96 3.78 5.02 8.75
CA PRO A 96 2.92 6.17 9.02
C PRO A 96 3.74 7.46 9.06
N LYS A 97 3.23 8.50 8.40
CA LYS A 97 3.88 9.83 8.36
C LYS A 97 3.90 10.50 9.74
N TYR A 98 2.85 10.26 10.52
CA TYR A 98 2.70 10.83 11.87
C TYR A 98 2.77 9.70 12.91
N PRO A 99 3.88 9.56 13.65
CA PRO A 99 3.98 8.52 14.67
C PRO A 99 3.04 8.79 15.85
N VAL A 100 2.78 7.76 16.66
CA VAL A 100 2.03 7.89 17.93
C VAL A 100 2.67 8.97 18.81
N GLY A 101 1.85 9.83 19.39
CA GLY A 101 2.30 10.99 20.17
C GLY A 101 2.39 12.28 19.36
N SER A 102 2.26 12.24 18.04
CA SER A 102 2.21 13.44 17.21
C SER A 102 0.93 14.24 17.45
N LEU A 103 1.04 15.58 17.44
CA LEU A 103 -0.10 16.47 17.38
C LEU A 103 -0.43 16.80 15.94
N VAL A 104 -1.67 16.57 15.55
CA VAL A 104 -2.19 16.83 14.22
C VAL A 104 -3.42 17.71 14.28
N ARG A 105 -3.74 18.35 13.16
CA ARG A 105 -4.95 19.16 13.01
C ARG A 105 -5.78 18.59 11.88
N PHE A 106 -7.09 18.54 12.05
CA PHE A 106 -8.01 18.23 10.97
C PHE A 106 -7.98 19.35 9.94
N LYS A 107 -7.70 19.01 8.69
CA LYS A 107 -7.70 19.98 7.58
C LYS A 107 -9.09 20.55 7.35
N ASP A 108 -9.14 21.76 6.83
CA ASP A 108 -10.38 22.34 6.32
C ASP A 108 -10.71 21.72 4.97
N ASN A 109 -11.54 20.69 4.99
CA ASN A 109 -12.03 20.03 3.80
C ASN A 109 -13.50 19.62 3.98
N LYS A 110 -14.15 19.29 2.88
CA LYS A 110 -15.57 18.93 2.86
C LYS A 110 -15.95 17.81 3.83
N ARG A 111 -15.09 16.81 3.98
CA ARG A 111 -15.32 15.67 4.89
C ARG A 111 -15.25 16.08 6.34
N ASN A 112 -14.18 16.79 6.72
CA ASN A 112 -14.00 17.27 8.11
C ASN A 112 -15.04 18.32 8.49
N ASN A 113 -15.43 19.18 7.56
CA ASN A 113 -16.49 20.17 7.78
C ASN A 113 -17.85 19.51 8.02
N ARG A 114 -18.17 18.44 7.30
CA ARG A 114 -19.39 17.67 7.51
C ARG A 114 -19.51 17.13 8.93
N TRP A 115 -18.39 16.72 9.52
CA TRP A 115 -18.33 16.17 10.87
C TRP A 115 -17.93 17.21 11.93
N LYS A 116 -17.83 18.48 11.55
CA LYS A 116 -17.42 19.59 12.43
C LYS A 116 -16.05 19.36 13.09
N LEU A 117 -15.13 18.74 12.37
CA LEU A 117 -13.79 18.42 12.83
C LEU A 117 -12.73 19.42 12.34
N ALA A 118 -12.99 20.14 11.25
CA ALA A 118 -12.02 21.06 10.64
C ALA A 118 -11.44 22.03 11.69
N GLY A 119 -10.11 22.12 11.70
CA GLY A 119 -9.36 22.97 12.65
C GLY A 119 -9.15 22.39 14.04
N LYS A 120 -9.82 21.29 14.42
CA LYS A 120 -9.56 20.63 15.70
C LYS A 120 -8.17 20.02 15.75
N VAL A 121 -7.50 20.14 16.89
CA VAL A 121 -6.23 19.51 17.19
C VAL A 121 -6.46 18.16 17.85
N ALA A 122 -5.70 17.17 17.45
CA ALA A 122 -5.81 15.82 17.96
C ALA A 122 -4.43 15.20 18.23
N LEU A 123 -4.40 14.26 19.16
CA LEU A 123 -3.23 13.43 19.45
C LEU A 123 -3.34 12.12 18.69
N VAL A 124 -2.28 11.71 17.98
CA VAL A 124 -2.20 10.39 17.37
C VAL A 124 -1.98 9.34 18.47
N ILE A 125 -2.97 8.48 18.67
CA ILE A 125 -2.93 7.40 19.68
C ILE A 125 -2.66 6.02 19.06
N GLN A 126 -2.92 5.87 17.77
CA GLN A 126 -2.58 4.69 16.99
C GLN A 126 -2.29 5.10 15.56
N ALA A 127 -1.24 4.56 14.99
CA ALA A 127 -0.84 4.81 13.60
C ALA A 127 -0.62 3.48 12.90
N GLU A 128 -1.29 3.29 11.76
CA GLU A 128 -1.14 2.11 10.92
C GLU A 128 -0.29 2.42 9.70
N ALA A 129 0.51 1.44 9.30
CA ALA A 129 1.17 1.48 8.01
C ALA A 129 0.14 1.70 6.90
N GLY A 130 0.47 2.56 5.92
CA GLY A 130 -0.48 2.95 4.88
C GLY A 130 -1.22 4.27 5.16
N GLY A 131 -1.05 4.86 6.35
CA GLY A 131 -1.53 6.21 6.64
C GLY A 131 -2.94 6.31 7.18
N ASN A 132 -3.35 5.35 8.00
CA ASN A 132 -4.58 5.43 8.81
C ASN A 132 -4.23 5.69 10.28
N TYR A 133 -4.99 6.57 10.91
CA TYR A 133 -4.69 7.07 12.25
C TYR A 133 -5.91 7.02 13.15
N LYS A 134 -5.71 6.58 14.39
CA LYS A 134 -6.69 6.76 15.46
C LYS A 134 -6.29 7.98 16.27
N LEU A 135 -7.24 8.88 16.49
CA LEU A 135 -7.00 10.21 17.06
C LEU A 135 -7.80 10.40 18.34
N GLN A 136 -7.15 11.06 19.30
CA GLN A 136 -7.77 11.54 20.52
C GLN A 136 -7.93 13.07 20.43
N TYR A 137 -9.15 13.58 20.57
CA TYR A 137 -9.48 14.99 20.52
C TYR A 137 -10.66 15.32 21.44
N GLU A 138 -10.83 16.58 21.76
CA GLU A 138 -11.94 17.04 22.59
C GLU A 138 -13.28 16.75 21.89
N GLY A 139 -14.19 16.07 22.62
CA GLY A 139 -15.50 15.69 22.11
C GLY A 139 -15.52 14.39 21.31
N VAL A 140 -14.40 13.62 21.29
CA VAL A 140 -14.40 12.30 20.66
C VAL A 140 -15.31 11.34 21.43
N ASP A 141 -16.17 10.62 20.70
CA ASP A 141 -16.91 9.48 21.26
C ASP A 141 -16.03 8.23 21.20
N GLU A 142 -15.54 7.80 22.37
CA GLU A 142 -14.66 6.62 22.46
C GLU A 142 -15.33 5.32 21.99
N ARG A 143 -16.68 5.28 22.02
CA ARG A 143 -17.46 4.11 21.53
C ARG A 143 -17.49 4.06 20.01
N TYR A 144 -17.28 5.20 19.36
CA TYR A 144 -17.27 5.33 17.91
C TYR A 144 -16.14 6.27 17.48
N ASN A 145 -14.92 5.75 17.52
CA ASN A 145 -13.73 6.49 17.09
C ASN A 145 -13.12 5.78 15.86
N PRO A 146 -13.49 6.19 14.65
CA PRO A 146 -13.00 5.59 13.41
C PRO A 146 -11.53 5.95 13.19
N PHE A 147 -10.90 5.23 12.26
CA PHE A 147 -9.61 5.64 11.70
C PHE A 147 -9.78 6.80 10.73
N TYR A 148 -8.83 7.72 10.74
CA TYR A 148 -8.76 8.88 9.86
C TYR A 148 -7.62 8.73 8.87
N ALA A 149 -7.87 9.12 7.61
CA ALA A 149 -6.88 9.05 6.56
C ALA A 149 -5.86 10.20 6.68
N GLN A 150 -4.61 9.92 6.32
CA GLN A 150 -3.52 10.91 6.32
C GLN A 150 -3.86 12.19 5.54
N ARG A 151 -4.62 12.06 4.45
CA ARG A 151 -5.04 13.21 3.62
C ARG A 151 -5.94 14.21 4.35
N ASP A 152 -6.61 13.79 5.43
CA ASP A 152 -7.58 14.60 6.17
C ASP A 152 -6.95 15.33 7.37
N ILE A 153 -5.68 15.10 7.65
CA ILE A 153 -4.95 15.67 8.78
C ILE A 153 -3.60 16.24 8.35
N GLU A 154 -3.07 17.15 9.16
CA GLU A 154 -1.76 17.75 8.98
C GLU A 154 -1.05 17.91 10.32
N LEU A 155 0.28 17.94 10.30
CA LEU A 155 1.08 18.16 11.51
C LEU A 155 0.83 19.56 12.06
N VAL A 156 0.65 19.65 13.38
CA VAL A 156 0.66 20.94 14.07
C VAL A 156 2.11 21.40 14.21
N SER A 157 2.40 22.50 13.55
CA SER A 157 3.73 23.13 13.62
C SER A 157 3.85 24.09 14.78
#